data_7a069d3a0a8ce1882efa4439d782f8e8
#
_entry.id   7a069d3a0a8ce1882efa4439d782f8e8
#
_cell.length_a   1.000
_cell.length_b   1.000
_cell.length_c   1.000
_cell.angle_alpha   90.00
_cell.angle_beta   90.00
_cell.angle_gamma   90.00
#
_symmetry.space_group_name_H-M   'P 1'
#
loop_
_entity.id
_entity.type
_entity.pdbx_description
1 polymer ?
#
loop_
_entity_poly.entity_id
_entity_poly.type
_entity_poly.pdbx_seq_one_letter_code
_entity_poly.pdbx_strand_id
1 'polypeptide(L)'
;MRVALVINTSWNIWNFRASLVRALQAAGHEVLAIAPPDDYSARLETELGCRFVPILMENKGTNPVKDAALTRRFYQIYKRENPDVVLHYTIKPNIYGSLAARLAGIPSINNVSGLGTVFIVKNLVSKVALGLYRLAFRFPAKVFFQNGDDRQLFLDNGLVRREITGLLPGSGVDTDRFRPAASFTRNAPFVFLMVARVLYEKGVVEYFEAARLVRAAVPGTRVQLLGGLDEAGGVGVPRATFEEWLRGGDIEYLGRSDDVAAHLHRADCVVLPSYREGTPKTLLEAAAVGKPLVTTDVPGCRETVVDGRNGFLCQVRSGEDLAAKMLQVLRLSDADLRGMGQNSRYLAETKFDEQLVLNQYLAAVAAVQRQ
;
A
#
# COMPACT_ATOMS: atom_id res chain seq x y z
N MET A 1 -20.39 -1.80 -18.90
CA MET A 1 -19.63 -0.51 -18.98
C MET A 1 -18.18 -0.82 -19.28
N ARG A 2 -17.47 0.13 -19.88
CA ARG A 2 -16.01 0.11 -20.01
C ARG A 2 -15.40 0.91 -18.87
N VAL A 3 -14.67 0.24 -17.98
CA VAL A 3 -14.05 0.82 -16.79
C VAL A 3 -12.53 0.93 -16.99
N ALA A 4 -11.94 2.11 -16.92
CA ALA A 4 -10.51 2.28 -17.04
C ALA A 4 -9.84 2.38 -15.66
N LEU A 5 -8.84 1.55 -15.37
CA LEU A 5 -7.95 1.67 -14.22
C LEU A 5 -6.69 2.41 -14.65
N VAL A 6 -6.37 3.51 -13.99
CA VAL A 6 -5.22 4.37 -14.32
C VAL A 6 -4.29 4.46 -13.12
N ILE A 7 -3.07 3.96 -13.29
CA ILE A 7 -2.08 3.89 -12.21
C ILE A 7 -0.66 4.05 -12.77
N ASN A 8 0.30 4.23 -11.90
CA ASN A 8 1.67 4.57 -12.27
C ASN A 8 2.60 3.39 -12.65
N THR A 9 2.15 2.13 -12.53
CA THR A 9 2.88 0.92 -13.00
C THR A 9 1.90 -0.23 -13.24
N SER A 10 2.18 -1.11 -14.22
CA SER A 10 1.40 -2.33 -14.43
C SER A 10 1.58 -3.33 -13.27
N TRP A 11 2.79 -3.36 -12.67
CA TRP A 11 3.07 -4.11 -11.45
C TRP A 11 2.06 -3.80 -10.33
N ASN A 12 1.67 -2.53 -10.17
CA ASN A 12 0.71 -2.13 -9.13
C ASN A 12 -0.70 -2.67 -9.42
N ILE A 13 -1.12 -2.69 -10.70
CA ILE A 13 -2.41 -3.29 -11.08
C ILE A 13 -2.39 -4.78 -10.73
N TRP A 14 -1.34 -5.48 -11.13
CA TRP A 14 -1.20 -6.90 -10.89
C TRP A 14 -1.23 -7.26 -9.39
N ASN A 15 -0.42 -6.57 -8.60
CA ASN A 15 -0.23 -6.95 -7.19
C ASN A 15 -1.30 -6.41 -6.23
N PHE A 16 -2.00 -5.32 -6.59
CA PHE A 16 -2.94 -4.67 -5.68
C PHE A 16 -4.36 -4.51 -6.23
N ARG A 17 -4.58 -4.75 -7.52
CA ARG A 17 -5.87 -4.47 -8.17
C ARG A 17 -6.39 -5.65 -9.01
N ALA A 18 -5.67 -6.77 -9.05
CA ALA A 18 -6.10 -7.95 -9.81
C ALA A 18 -7.49 -8.44 -9.38
N SER A 19 -7.77 -8.49 -8.06
CA SER A 19 -9.09 -8.85 -7.54
C SER A 19 -10.17 -7.86 -7.97
N LEU A 20 -9.86 -6.55 -7.99
CA LEU A 20 -10.81 -5.53 -8.48
C LEU A 20 -11.08 -5.69 -9.97
N VAL A 21 -10.05 -5.97 -10.79
CA VAL A 21 -10.24 -6.25 -12.23
C VAL A 21 -11.18 -7.42 -12.41
N ARG A 22 -10.94 -8.55 -11.72
CA ARG A 22 -11.80 -9.75 -11.80
C ARG A 22 -13.22 -9.46 -11.32
N ALA A 23 -13.39 -8.69 -10.23
CA ALA A 23 -14.71 -8.34 -9.70
C ALA A 23 -15.51 -7.46 -10.68
N LEU A 24 -14.86 -6.51 -11.34
CA LEU A 24 -15.48 -5.68 -12.38
C LEU A 24 -15.88 -6.51 -13.60
N GLN A 25 -15.02 -7.43 -14.05
CA GLN A 25 -15.32 -8.34 -15.15
C GLN A 25 -16.48 -9.30 -14.81
N ALA A 26 -16.49 -9.84 -13.58
CA ALA A 26 -17.59 -10.68 -13.09
C ALA A 26 -18.92 -9.93 -13.03
N ALA A 27 -18.87 -8.61 -12.79
CA ALA A 27 -20.04 -7.73 -12.87
C ALA A 27 -20.43 -7.30 -14.30
N GLY A 28 -19.79 -7.88 -15.33
CA GLY A 28 -20.09 -7.64 -16.75
C GLY A 28 -19.46 -6.36 -17.31
N HIS A 29 -18.40 -5.82 -16.69
CA HIS A 29 -17.70 -4.67 -17.20
C HIS A 29 -16.48 -5.07 -18.05
N GLU A 30 -16.22 -4.35 -19.12
CA GLU A 30 -14.93 -4.36 -19.83
C GLU A 30 -13.93 -3.54 -19.05
N VAL A 31 -12.72 -4.07 -18.80
CA VAL A 31 -11.69 -3.38 -18.03
C VAL A 31 -10.51 -2.99 -18.90
N LEU A 32 -10.15 -1.70 -18.86
CA LEU A 32 -8.94 -1.16 -19.46
C LEU A 32 -7.90 -0.88 -18.38
N ALA A 33 -6.68 -1.37 -18.55
CA ALA A 33 -5.55 -1.05 -17.70
C ALA A 33 -4.66 0.00 -18.37
N ILE A 34 -4.58 1.21 -17.83
CA ILE A 34 -3.79 2.32 -18.37
C ILE A 34 -2.62 2.60 -17.42
N ALA A 35 -1.41 2.25 -17.84
CA ALA A 35 -0.19 2.42 -17.05
C ALA A 35 1.05 2.55 -17.96
N PRO A 36 2.19 3.04 -17.43
CA PRO A 36 3.48 2.85 -18.08
C PRO A 36 3.78 1.37 -18.28
N PRO A 37 4.36 0.97 -19.43
CA PRO A 37 4.73 -0.42 -19.66
C PRO A 37 5.86 -0.85 -18.73
N ASP A 38 5.73 -2.05 -18.18
CA ASP A 38 6.71 -2.77 -17.37
C ASP A 38 6.58 -4.28 -17.60
N ASP A 39 7.38 -5.09 -16.89
CA ASP A 39 7.42 -6.56 -17.03
C ASP A 39 6.08 -7.25 -16.75
N TYR A 40 5.14 -6.58 -16.10
CA TYR A 40 3.80 -7.08 -15.77
C TYR A 40 2.74 -6.74 -16.83
N SER A 41 3.07 -5.87 -17.80
CA SER A 41 2.08 -5.39 -18.78
C SER A 41 1.43 -6.52 -19.59
N ALA A 42 2.24 -7.47 -20.07
CA ALA A 42 1.74 -8.63 -20.82
C ALA A 42 0.82 -9.52 -19.97
N ARG A 43 1.12 -9.67 -18.68
CA ARG A 43 0.32 -10.49 -17.75
C ARG A 43 -1.06 -9.91 -17.50
N LEU A 44 -1.24 -8.58 -17.60
CA LEU A 44 -2.56 -7.94 -17.48
C LEU A 44 -3.50 -8.41 -18.60
N GLU A 45 -2.99 -8.63 -19.81
CA GLU A 45 -3.79 -9.14 -20.93
C GLU A 45 -3.96 -10.66 -20.90
N THR A 46 -2.85 -11.39 -20.70
CA THR A 46 -2.85 -12.85 -20.81
C THR A 46 -3.44 -13.56 -19.60
N GLU A 47 -3.28 -13.04 -18.40
CA GLU A 47 -3.70 -13.69 -17.15
C GLU A 47 -4.90 -13.01 -16.47
N LEU A 48 -5.10 -11.68 -16.65
CA LEU A 48 -6.27 -10.97 -16.13
C LEU A 48 -7.33 -10.69 -17.20
N GLY A 49 -7.03 -10.89 -18.49
CA GLY A 49 -7.99 -10.65 -19.58
C GLY A 49 -8.45 -9.19 -19.68
N CYS A 50 -7.66 -8.23 -19.19
CA CYS A 50 -7.96 -6.81 -19.32
C CYS A 50 -7.06 -6.17 -20.39
N ARG A 51 -7.67 -5.36 -21.27
CA ARG A 51 -6.93 -4.67 -22.32
C ARG A 51 -5.93 -3.67 -21.74
N PHE A 52 -4.65 -3.80 -22.10
CA PHE A 52 -3.60 -2.88 -21.67
C PHE A 52 -3.44 -1.71 -22.66
N VAL A 53 -3.40 -0.50 -22.13
CA VAL A 53 -3.20 0.73 -22.91
C VAL A 53 -1.98 1.46 -22.34
N PRO A 54 -0.84 1.45 -23.04
CA PRO A 54 0.39 2.08 -22.56
C PRO A 54 0.27 3.60 -22.53
N ILE A 55 0.83 4.21 -21.48
CA ILE A 55 0.99 5.65 -21.35
C ILE A 55 2.39 6.03 -20.90
N LEU A 56 2.99 7.03 -21.52
CA LEU A 56 4.25 7.58 -21.04
C LEU A 56 3.99 8.51 -19.86
N MET A 57 4.35 8.05 -18.65
CA MET A 57 4.21 8.78 -17.39
C MET A 57 5.44 8.56 -16.51
N GLU A 58 6.10 9.64 -16.13
CA GLU A 58 7.20 9.56 -15.16
C GLU A 58 6.62 9.46 -13.74
N ASN A 59 7.08 8.49 -12.95
CA ASN A 59 6.60 8.27 -11.59
C ASN A 59 7.04 9.37 -10.61
N LYS A 60 8.11 10.08 -10.93
CA LYS A 60 8.70 11.14 -10.10
C LYS A 60 8.90 12.41 -10.93
N GLY A 61 9.07 13.55 -10.25
CA GLY A 61 9.30 14.83 -10.88
C GLY A 61 8.05 15.74 -10.92
N THR A 62 8.30 17.04 -10.91
CA THR A 62 7.31 18.11 -10.83
C THR A 62 7.55 19.14 -11.95
N ASN A 63 7.79 18.66 -13.17
CA ASN A 63 8.00 19.53 -14.33
C ASN A 63 6.63 19.93 -14.93
N PRO A 64 6.23 21.21 -14.88
CA PRO A 64 4.90 21.64 -15.34
C PRO A 64 4.64 21.34 -16.81
N VAL A 65 5.66 21.44 -17.69
CA VAL A 65 5.53 21.16 -19.12
C VAL A 65 5.24 19.67 -19.36
N LYS A 66 5.99 18.79 -18.68
CA LYS A 66 5.77 17.33 -18.76
C LYS A 66 4.40 16.96 -18.19
N ASP A 67 3.96 17.61 -17.13
CA ASP A 67 2.68 17.35 -16.47
C ASP A 67 1.50 17.85 -17.31
N ALA A 68 1.64 18.99 -18.01
CA ALA A 68 0.66 19.44 -19.01
C ALA A 68 0.58 18.47 -20.20
N ALA A 69 1.74 17.98 -20.69
CA ALA A 69 1.78 16.98 -21.73
C ALA A 69 1.14 15.64 -21.28
N LEU A 70 1.31 15.24 -20.01
CA LEU A 70 0.64 14.08 -19.42
C LEU A 70 -0.88 14.25 -19.41
N THR A 71 -1.39 15.41 -18.99
CA THR A 71 -2.83 15.71 -19.03
C THR A 71 -3.38 15.58 -20.45
N ARG A 72 -2.66 16.09 -21.47
CA ARG A 72 -3.04 15.93 -22.88
C ARG A 72 -3.05 14.47 -23.32
N ARG A 73 -2.05 13.64 -22.90
CA ARG A 73 -2.01 12.20 -23.21
C ARG A 73 -3.20 11.48 -22.60
N PHE A 74 -3.52 11.72 -21.33
CA PHE A 74 -4.73 11.17 -20.70
C PHE A 74 -5.99 11.55 -21.49
N TYR A 75 -6.15 12.84 -21.83
CA TYR A 75 -7.29 13.30 -22.62
C TYR A 75 -7.41 12.57 -23.96
N GLN A 76 -6.30 12.42 -24.70
CA GLN A 76 -6.28 11.70 -25.98
C GLN A 76 -6.65 10.22 -25.82
N ILE A 77 -6.13 9.55 -24.80
CA ILE A 77 -6.47 8.16 -24.48
C ILE A 77 -7.95 8.06 -24.13
N TYR A 78 -8.47 8.93 -23.26
CA TYR A 78 -9.87 8.90 -22.83
C TYR A 78 -10.83 9.15 -24.01
N LYS A 79 -10.48 10.06 -24.91
CA LYS A 79 -11.30 10.29 -26.12
C LYS A 79 -11.26 9.13 -27.10
N ARG A 80 -10.12 8.44 -27.24
CA ARG A 80 -9.95 7.29 -28.13
C ARG A 80 -10.62 6.05 -27.59
N GLU A 81 -10.36 5.73 -26.30
CA GLU A 81 -10.87 4.51 -25.68
C GLU A 81 -12.31 4.63 -25.18
N ASN A 82 -12.78 5.86 -24.99
CA ASN A 82 -14.13 6.22 -24.55
C ASN A 82 -14.65 5.37 -23.37
N PRO A 83 -13.92 5.34 -22.21
CA PRO A 83 -14.42 4.64 -21.04
C PRO A 83 -15.64 5.32 -20.44
N ASP A 84 -16.55 4.54 -19.87
CA ASP A 84 -17.73 5.07 -19.16
C ASP A 84 -17.38 5.66 -17.80
N VAL A 85 -16.30 5.17 -17.16
CA VAL A 85 -15.76 5.67 -15.90
C VAL A 85 -14.27 5.39 -15.80
N VAL A 86 -13.53 6.28 -15.11
CA VAL A 86 -12.08 6.13 -14.89
C VAL A 86 -11.79 6.03 -13.40
N LEU A 87 -11.05 5.01 -12.99
CA LEU A 87 -10.56 4.81 -11.64
C LEU A 87 -9.10 5.28 -11.56
N HIS A 88 -8.83 6.36 -10.83
CA HIS A 88 -7.51 6.93 -10.69
C HIS A 88 -6.83 6.49 -9.38
N TYR A 89 -5.57 6.10 -9.48
CA TYR A 89 -4.71 5.78 -8.34
C TYR A 89 -3.39 6.54 -8.44
N THR A 90 -2.75 6.80 -7.31
CA THR A 90 -1.51 7.55 -7.20
C THR A 90 -1.63 9.03 -7.60
N ILE A 91 -0.61 9.84 -7.28
CA ILE A 91 -0.68 11.31 -7.31
C ILE A 91 -0.98 11.84 -8.71
N LYS A 92 -0.19 11.42 -9.73
CA LYS A 92 -0.31 11.97 -11.09
C LYS A 92 -1.63 11.62 -11.77
N PRO A 93 -2.11 10.36 -11.78
CA PRO A 93 -3.45 10.04 -12.25
C PRO A 93 -4.56 10.76 -11.47
N ASN A 94 -4.45 10.85 -10.14
CA ASN A 94 -5.44 11.56 -9.32
C ASN A 94 -5.56 13.04 -9.70
N ILE A 95 -4.47 13.72 -10.04
CA ILE A 95 -4.49 15.14 -10.42
C ILE A 95 -4.76 15.27 -11.92
N TYR A 96 -3.83 14.82 -12.75
CA TYR A 96 -3.84 15.10 -14.19
C TYR A 96 -4.86 14.24 -14.96
N GLY A 97 -5.06 12.99 -14.49
CA GLY A 97 -6.12 12.12 -15.02
C GLY A 97 -7.51 12.68 -14.74
N SER A 98 -7.77 13.20 -13.52
CA SER A 98 -9.07 13.82 -13.19
C SER A 98 -9.36 15.06 -14.01
N LEU A 99 -8.36 15.91 -14.27
CA LEU A 99 -8.51 17.08 -15.15
C LEU A 99 -8.81 16.65 -16.58
N ALA A 100 -8.10 15.64 -17.08
CA ALA A 100 -8.32 15.09 -18.42
C ALA A 100 -9.70 14.43 -18.55
N ALA A 101 -10.14 13.67 -17.55
CA ALA A 101 -11.46 13.04 -17.51
C ALA A 101 -12.57 14.09 -17.55
N ARG A 102 -12.42 15.18 -16.76
CA ARG A 102 -13.36 16.32 -16.80
C ARG A 102 -13.46 16.94 -18.18
N LEU A 103 -12.31 17.17 -18.85
CA LEU A 103 -12.27 17.72 -20.20
C LEU A 103 -12.88 16.77 -21.24
N ALA A 104 -12.75 15.46 -21.04
CA ALA A 104 -13.33 14.43 -21.89
C ALA A 104 -14.82 14.20 -21.64
N GLY A 105 -15.40 14.75 -20.56
CA GLY A 105 -16.79 14.52 -20.15
C GLY A 105 -17.00 13.15 -19.47
N ILE A 106 -15.92 12.52 -18.98
CA ILE A 106 -15.96 11.17 -18.37
C ILE A 106 -15.91 11.29 -16.85
N PRO A 107 -16.82 10.66 -16.10
CA PRO A 107 -16.78 10.64 -14.64
C PRO A 107 -15.56 9.87 -14.13
N SER A 108 -15.02 10.30 -12.98
CA SER A 108 -13.88 9.65 -12.35
C SER A 108 -14.13 9.31 -10.89
N ILE A 109 -13.52 8.22 -10.45
CA ILE A 109 -13.44 7.77 -9.06
C ILE A 109 -11.96 7.73 -8.69
N ASN A 110 -11.59 8.45 -7.65
CA ASN A 110 -10.19 8.59 -7.26
C ASN A 110 -9.88 7.81 -5.98
N ASN A 111 -8.67 7.29 -5.86
CA ASN A 111 -8.17 6.65 -4.65
C ASN A 111 -6.86 7.31 -4.20
N VAL A 112 -6.87 7.87 -2.99
CA VAL A 112 -5.68 8.38 -2.30
C VAL A 112 -5.13 7.23 -1.45
N SER A 113 -4.19 6.48 -2.02
CA SER A 113 -3.60 5.28 -1.39
C SER A 113 -2.40 5.58 -0.49
N GLY A 114 -2.28 6.82 -0.05
CA GLY A 114 -1.19 7.36 0.77
C GLY A 114 -0.72 8.68 0.18
N LEU A 115 -0.19 9.55 1.03
CA LEU A 115 0.14 10.93 0.65
C LEU A 115 1.58 11.09 0.15
N GLY A 116 2.43 10.06 0.36
CA GLY A 116 3.84 10.15 0.05
C GLY A 116 4.53 11.31 0.79
N THR A 117 5.73 11.64 0.35
CA THR A 117 6.55 12.71 0.97
C THR A 117 6.03 14.13 0.71
N VAL A 118 5.16 14.31 -0.29
CA VAL A 118 4.64 15.63 -0.70
C VAL A 118 3.90 16.36 0.42
N PHE A 119 3.23 15.61 1.31
CA PHE A 119 2.50 16.17 2.45
C PHE A 119 3.31 16.22 3.75
N ILE A 120 4.48 15.56 3.77
CA ILE A 120 5.36 15.53 4.95
C ILE A 120 6.29 16.74 4.96
N VAL A 121 6.76 17.19 3.79
CA VAL A 121 7.70 18.30 3.65
C VAL A 121 6.97 19.55 3.23
N LYS A 122 6.99 20.60 4.09
CA LYS A 122 6.39 21.92 3.80
C LYS A 122 7.33 22.73 2.92
N ASN A 123 7.25 22.57 1.60
CA ASN A 123 8.01 23.34 0.62
C ASN A 123 7.09 23.91 -0.48
N LEU A 124 7.66 24.62 -1.44
CA LEU A 124 6.92 25.21 -2.56
C LEU A 124 6.22 24.14 -3.42
N VAL A 125 6.89 22.98 -3.62
CA VAL A 125 6.34 21.84 -4.38
C VAL A 125 5.07 21.31 -3.70
N SER A 126 5.08 21.20 -2.38
CA SER A 126 3.90 20.78 -1.60
C SER A 126 2.74 21.75 -1.75
N LYS A 127 3.01 23.08 -1.73
CA LYS A 127 1.96 24.11 -1.93
C LYS A 127 1.34 24.02 -3.33
N VAL A 128 2.16 23.82 -4.36
CA VAL A 128 1.69 23.63 -5.75
C VAL A 128 0.86 22.37 -5.85
N ALA A 129 1.32 21.26 -5.29
CA ALA A 129 0.57 19.99 -5.29
C ALA A 129 -0.79 20.11 -4.58
N LEU A 130 -0.86 20.81 -3.43
CA LEU A 130 -2.12 21.10 -2.74
C LEU A 130 -3.09 21.92 -3.62
N GLY A 131 -2.58 22.95 -4.32
CA GLY A 131 -3.36 23.74 -5.26
C GLY A 131 -3.93 22.90 -6.41
N LEU A 132 -3.10 22.02 -6.97
CA LEU A 132 -3.50 21.09 -8.03
C LEU A 132 -4.54 20.07 -7.55
N TYR A 133 -4.37 19.51 -6.35
CA TYR A 133 -5.37 18.63 -5.74
C TYR A 133 -6.70 19.36 -5.51
N ARG A 134 -6.67 20.59 -5.00
CA ARG A 134 -7.89 21.42 -4.80
C ARG A 134 -8.65 21.65 -6.10
N LEU A 135 -7.92 21.86 -7.21
CA LEU A 135 -8.53 22.02 -8.52
C LEU A 135 -9.09 20.69 -9.03
N ALA A 136 -8.26 19.63 -9.04
CA ALA A 136 -8.60 18.33 -9.63
C ALA A 136 -9.75 17.65 -8.89
N PHE A 137 -9.78 17.74 -7.54
CA PHE A 137 -10.78 17.05 -6.71
C PHE A 137 -12.14 17.77 -6.60
N ARG A 138 -12.34 18.81 -7.40
CA ARG A 138 -13.69 19.38 -7.63
C ARG A 138 -14.58 18.50 -8.52
N PHE A 139 -13.96 17.63 -9.34
CA PHE A 139 -14.63 16.97 -10.46
C PHE A 139 -14.96 15.48 -10.24
N PRO A 140 -14.21 14.69 -9.45
CA PRO A 140 -14.52 13.29 -9.24
C PRO A 140 -15.91 13.07 -8.64
N ALA A 141 -16.58 12.01 -9.09
CA ALA A 141 -17.84 11.54 -8.50
C ALA A 141 -17.62 10.95 -7.09
N LYS A 142 -16.46 10.33 -6.86
CA LYS A 142 -16.08 9.75 -5.58
C LYS A 142 -14.57 9.85 -5.35
N VAL A 143 -14.16 10.07 -4.08
CA VAL A 143 -12.75 10.06 -3.66
C VAL A 143 -12.62 9.14 -2.46
N PHE A 144 -11.91 8.05 -2.63
CA PHE A 144 -11.59 7.11 -1.56
C PHE A 144 -10.26 7.43 -0.89
N PHE A 145 -10.22 7.26 0.42
CA PHE A 145 -9.02 7.33 1.25
C PHE A 145 -8.82 6.00 1.96
N GLN A 146 -7.58 5.63 2.26
CA GLN A 146 -7.27 4.36 2.91
C GLN A 146 -7.18 4.46 4.44
N ASN A 147 -7.12 5.67 4.99
CA ASN A 147 -7.19 5.92 6.43
C ASN A 147 -7.90 7.24 6.73
N GLY A 148 -8.34 7.38 8.00
CA GLY A 148 -9.09 8.54 8.47
C GLY A 148 -8.26 9.82 8.51
N ASP A 149 -6.98 9.71 8.87
CA ASP A 149 -6.07 10.85 9.02
C ASP A 149 -5.83 11.55 7.67
N ASP A 150 -5.59 10.77 6.60
CA ASP A 150 -5.40 11.31 5.26
C ASP A 150 -6.68 11.98 4.74
N ARG A 151 -7.84 11.35 4.98
CA ARG A 151 -9.14 11.95 4.65
C ARG A 151 -9.34 13.27 5.39
N GLN A 152 -9.10 13.29 6.69
CA GLN A 152 -9.29 14.48 7.50
C GLN A 152 -8.36 15.61 7.07
N LEU A 153 -7.09 15.30 6.78
CA LEU A 153 -6.11 16.26 6.26
C LEU A 153 -6.58 16.90 4.95
N PHE A 154 -7.21 16.14 4.04
CA PHE A 154 -7.77 16.70 2.81
C PHE A 154 -8.99 17.59 3.06
N LEU A 155 -9.84 17.22 4.00
CA LEU A 155 -11.00 18.01 4.40
C LEU A 155 -10.58 19.33 5.07
N ASP A 156 -9.65 19.29 6.02
CA ASP A 156 -9.15 20.46 6.76
C ASP A 156 -8.46 21.48 5.85
N ASN A 157 -7.81 21.01 4.78
CA ASN A 157 -7.17 21.86 3.79
C ASN A 157 -8.12 22.27 2.65
N GLY A 158 -9.40 21.93 2.68
CA GLY A 158 -10.38 22.25 1.65
C GLY A 158 -10.01 21.69 0.26
N LEU A 159 -9.39 20.51 0.21
CA LEU A 159 -8.95 19.87 -1.04
C LEU A 159 -10.06 19.03 -1.67
N VAL A 160 -11.03 18.57 -0.87
CA VAL A 160 -12.12 17.72 -1.31
C VAL A 160 -13.40 18.05 -0.53
N ARG A 161 -14.56 17.87 -1.16
CA ARG A 161 -15.85 17.98 -0.48
C ARG A 161 -16.16 16.70 0.29
N ARG A 162 -16.70 16.82 1.51
CA ARG A 162 -16.98 15.68 2.41
C ARG A 162 -17.92 14.65 1.77
N GLU A 163 -18.93 15.10 1.03
CA GLU A 163 -20.01 14.29 0.47
C GLU A 163 -19.51 13.26 -0.54
N ILE A 164 -18.43 13.58 -1.27
CA ILE A 164 -17.85 12.66 -2.26
C ILE A 164 -16.76 11.77 -1.67
N THR A 165 -16.40 11.94 -0.38
CA THR A 165 -15.35 11.11 0.24
C THR A 165 -15.88 9.77 0.74
N GLY A 166 -15.02 8.75 0.73
CA GLY A 166 -15.24 7.45 1.35
C GLY A 166 -13.95 6.93 1.99
N LEU A 167 -14.09 6.01 2.95
CA LEU A 167 -12.97 5.30 3.54
C LEU A 167 -12.96 3.86 3.03
N LEU A 168 -11.80 3.40 2.58
CA LEU A 168 -11.52 2.01 2.29
C LEU A 168 -10.54 1.46 3.33
N PRO A 169 -10.67 0.22 3.75
CA PRO A 169 -9.68 -0.43 4.62
C PRO A 169 -8.44 -0.85 3.81
N GLY A 170 -7.71 0.13 3.28
CA GLY A 170 -6.58 -0.10 2.39
C GLY A 170 -6.99 -0.62 1.02
N SER A 171 -6.18 -1.53 0.47
CA SER A 171 -6.51 -2.29 -0.73
C SER A 171 -7.29 -3.56 -0.42
N GLY A 172 -7.46 -3.86 0.86
CA GLY A 172 -7.95 -5.14 1.33
C GLY A 172 -6.90 -6.26 1.25
N VAL A 173 -7.24 -7.39 1.82
CA VAL A 173 -6.46 -8.63 1.75
C VAL A 173 -7.38 -9.78 1.38
N ASP A 174 -6.91 -10.64 0.48
CA ASP A 174 -7.55 -11.91 0.15
C ASP A 174 -7.36 -12.89 1.31
N THR A 175 -8.38 -13.00 2.18
CA THR A 175 -8.35 -13.84 3.39
C THR A 175 -8.43 -15.32 3.06
N ASP A 176 -8.80 -15.70 1.86
CA ASP A 176 -8.79 -17.08 1.36
C ASP A 176 -7.40 -17.51 0.89
N ARG A 177 -6.68 -16.63 0.21
CA ARG A 177 -5.29 -16.84 -0.18
C ARG A 177 -4.35 -16.81 1.01
N PHE A 178 -4.52 -15.86 1.92
CA PHE A 178 -3.72 -15.67 3.13
C PHE A 178 -4.43 -16.28 4.33
N ARG A 179 -4.40 -17.63 4.44
CA ARG A 179 -5.01 -18.37 5.55
C ARG A 179 -3.98 -18.68 6.62
N PRO A 180 -4.35 -18.74 7.91
CA PRO A 180 -3.49 -19.24 8.95
C PRO A 180 -3.05 -20.68 8.67
N ALA A 181 -1.89 -21.07 9.19
CA ALA A 181 -1.49 -22.48 9.22
C ALA A 181 -2.49 -23.31 10.06
N ALA A 182 -2.62 -24.60 9.73
CA ALA A 182 -3.53 -25.51 10.42
C ALA A 182 -3.23 -25.65 11.93
N SER A 183 -1.97 -25.45 12.32
CA SER A 183 -1.54 -25.48 13.72
C SER A 183 -0.63 -24.30 14.03
N PHE A 184 -0.76 -23.77 15.24
CA PHE A 184 0.19 -22.80 15.75
C PHE A 184 1.51 -23.49 16.09
N THR A 185 2.62 -22.92 15.64
CA THR A 185 3.97 -23.34 16.01
C THR A 185 4.80 -22.10 16.28
N ARG A 186 5.45 -22.04 17.44
CA ARG A 186 6.48 -21.05 17.72
C ARG A 186 7.82 -21.59 17.28
N ASN A 187 8.54 -20.81 16.48
CA ASN A 187 9.86 -21.22 16.03
C ASN A 187 10.89 -21.17 17.16
N ALA A 188 11.83 -22.10 17.11
CA ALA A 188 13.03 -22.09 17.95
C ALA A 188 14.25 -22.24 17.02
N PRO A 189 14.96 -21.14 16.72
CA PRO A 189 14.83 -19.77 17.24
C PRO A 189 13.64 -18.98 16.68
N PHE A 190 13.15 -18.00 17.45
CA PHE A 190 12.06 -17.09 17.09
C PHE A 190 12.41 -16.23 15.89
N VAL A 191 11.45 -16.03 14.99
CA VAL A 191 11.64 -15.33 13.70
C VAL A 191 10.79 -14.06 13.62
N PHE A 192 11.46 -12.91 13.58
CA PHE A 192 10.85 -11.66 13.14
C PHE A 192 11.05 -11.46 11.65
N LEU A 193 10.02 -11.00 10.94
CA LEU A 193 10.07 -10.72 9.51
C LEU A 193 9.60 -9.30 9.20
N MET A 194 10.41 -8.55 8.48
CA MET A 194 9.98 -7.32 7.80
C MET A 194 9.82 -7.60 6.31
N VAL A 195 8.66 -7.24 5.74
CA VAL A 195 8.43 -7.31 4.29
C VAL A 195 8.18 -5.91 3.75
N ALA A 196 9.19 -5.32 3.14
CA ALA A 196 9.13 -3.97 2.57
C ALA A 196 10.26 -3.73 1.57
N ARG A 197 10.07 -2.78 0.65
CA ARG A 197 11.19 -2.24 -0.14
C ARG A 197 12.21 -1.61 0.82
N VAL A 198 13.49 -1.71 0.48
CA VAL A 198 14.59 -1.14 1.28
C VAL A 198 14.63 0.38 1.08
N LEU A 199 13.77 1.10 1.82
CA LEU A 199 13.62 2.55 1.78
C LEU A 199 13.74 3.10 3.21
N TYR A 200 14.32 4.29 3.35
CA TYR A 200 14.40 4.98 4.64
C TYR A 200 13.00 5.17 5.27
N GLU A 201 12.02 5.56 4.47
CA GLU A 201 10.64 5.78 4.94
C GLU A 201 9.92 4.51 5.43
N LYS A 202 10.47 3.32 5.14
CA LYS A 202 9.97 2.04 5.67
C LYS A 202 10.55 1.70 7.03
N GLY A 203 11.43 2.56 7.58
CA GLY A 203 12.04 2.37 8.90
C GLY A 203 13.11 1.27 8.90
N VAL A 204 13.79 1.08 7.76
CA VAL A 204 14.83 0.05 7.65
C VAL A 204 15.99 0.33 8.61
N VAL A 205 16.35 1.60 8.82
CA VAL A 205 17.40 1.98 9.77
C VAL A 205 17.04 1.53 11.19
N GLU A 206 15.83 1.86 11.63
CA GLU A 206 15.30 1.49 12.94
C GLU A 206 15.19 -0.03 13.10
N TYR A 207 14.89 -0.73 12.00
CA TYR A 207 14.82 -2.19 12.03
C TYR A 207 16.21 -2.83 12.22
N PHE A 208 17.27 -2.30 11.59
CA PHE A 208 18.65 -2.75 11.82
C PHE A 208 19.10 -2.46 13.25
N GLU A 209 18.81 -1.27 13.78
CA GLU A 209 19.11 -0.91 15.16
C GLU A 209 18.38 -1.83 16.14
N ALA A 210 17.09 -2.05 15.94
CA ALA A 210 16.30 -2.94 16.78
C ALA A 210 16.79 -4.39 16.71
N ALA A 211 17.17 -4.89 15.52
CA ALA A 211 17.74 -6.23 15.35
C ALA A 211 18.99 -6.45 16.21
N ARG A 212 19.92 -5.47 16.19
CA ARG A 212 21.13 -5.50 17.00
C ARG A 212 20.79 -5.57 18.50
N LEU A 213 19.87 -4.72 18.97
CA LEU A 213 19.46 -4.69 20.38
C LEU A 213 18.75 -5.98 20.84
N VAL A 214 17.84 -6.51 20.00
CA VAL A 214 17.10 -7.74 20.28
C VAL A 214 18.05 -8.94 20.35
N ARG A 215 18.97 -9.07 19.38
CA ARG A 215 19.93 -10.17 19.37
C ARG A 215 20.94 -10.12 20.50
N ALA A 216 21.32 -8.92 20.94
CA ALA A 216 22.15 -8.75 22.12
C ALA A 216 21.44 -9.21 23.40
N ALA A 217 20.11 -8.94 23.51
CA ALA A 217 19.31 -9.35 24.67
C ALA A 217 18.88 -10.82 24.62
N VAL A 218 18.57 -11.37 23.43
CA VAL A 218 18.13 -12.75 23.24
C VAL A 218 18.93 -13.35 22.09
N PRO A 219 20.12 -13.90 22.34
CA PRO A 219 20.96 -14.55 21.32
C PRO A 219 20.22 -15.67 20.61
N GLY A 220 20.46 -15.80 19.29
CA GLY A 220 19.79 -16.80 18.46
C GLY A 220 18.48 -16.33 17.81
N THR A 221 17.86 -15.22 18.26
CA THR A 221 16.70 -14.63 17.58
C THR A 221 17.05 -14.34 16.11
N ARG A 222 16.18 -14.74 15.19
CA ARG A 222 16.33 -14.49 13.75
C ARG A 222 15.54 -13.26 13.37
N VAL A 223 16.21 -12.32 12.73
CA VAL A 223 15.57 -11.10 12.21
C VAL A 223 15.77 -11.07 10.71
N GLN A 224 14.66 -11.10 9.97
CA GLN A 224 14.66 -11.28 8.52
C GLN A 224 14.08 -10.06 7.80
N LEU A 225 14.66 -9.71 6.66
CA LEU A 225 14.18 -8.65 5.77
C LEU A 225 13.94 -9.22 4.37
N LEU A 226 12.68 -9.16 3.92
CA LEU A 226 12.25 -9.53 2.59
C LEU A 226 11.85 -8.27 1.82
N GLY A 227 12.47 -8.01 0.67
CA GLY A 227 12.12 -6.91 -0.22
C GLY A 227 13.29 -6.44 -1.07
N GLY A 228 12.98 -5.71 -2.12
CA GLY A 228 13.98 -5.24 -3.08
C GLY A 228 14.62 -3.92 -2.68
N LEU A 229 15.87 -3.74 -3.09
CA LEU A 229 16.53 -2.44 -3.16
C LEU A 229 15.87 -1.59 -4.26
N ASP A 230 15.58 -0.33 -3.98
CA ASP A 230 15.06 0.65 -4.96
C ASP A 230 16.22 1.53 -5.47
N GLU A 231 17.04 0.97 -6.36
CA GLU A 231 18.24 1.63 -6.88
C GLU A 231 17.91 2.77 -7.86
N ALA A 232 16.81 2.62 -8.59
CA ALA A 232 16.44 3.57 -9.65
C ALA A 232 15.76 4.84 -9.13
N GLY A 233 15.34 4.86 -7.86
CA GLY A 233 14.42 5.85 -7.33
C GLY A 233 15.05 7.05 -6.61
N GLY A 234 16.32 7.02 -6.22
CA GLY A 234 16.98 8.13 -5.50
C GLY A 234 16.48 8.40 -4.07
N VAL A 235 15.50 7.63 -3.57
CA VAL A 235 14.94 7.70 -2.19
C VAL A 235 15.20 6.43 -1.40
N GLY A 236 15.77 5.41 -2.03
CA GLY A 236 16.17 4.15 -1.41
C GLY A 236 17.46 4.29 -0.59
N VAL A 237 17.72 3.28 0.22
CA VAL A 237 19.03 3.14 0.87
C VAL A 237 20.05 2.78 -0.21
N PRO A 238 21.18 3.51 -0.32
CA PRO A 238 22.24 3.16 -1.28
C PRO A 238 22.73 1.73 -1.04
N ARG A 239 23.01 1.00 -2.13
CA ARG A 239 23.48 -0.40 -2.06
C ARG A 239 24.68 -0.56 -1.14
N ALA A 240 25.70 0.28 -1.27
CA ALA A 240 26.90 0.22 -0.44
C ALA A 240 26.60 0.37 1.06
N THR A 241 25.70 1.30 1.42
CA THR A 241 25.27 1.51 2.80
C THR A 241 24.49 0.28 3.32
N PHE A 242 23.60 -0.28 2.50
CA PHE A 242 22.83 -1.45 2.87
C PHE A 242 23.73 -2.69 3.06
N GLU A 243 24.68 -2.91 2.17
CA GLU A 243 25.67 -4.01 2.28
C GLU A 243 26.58 -3.83 3.50
N GLU A 244 26.91 -2.58 3.87
CA GLU A 244 27.63 -2.30 5.11
C GLU A 244 26.82 -2.69 6.35
N TRP A 245 25.55 -2.37 6.40
CA TRP A 245 24.67 -2.77 7.50
C TRP A 245 24.55 -4.30 7.60
N LEU A 246 24.44 -5.00 6.47
CA LEU A 246 24.35 -6.47 6.45
C LEU A 246 25.62 -7.15 6.98
N ARG A 247 26.81 -6.52 6.86
CA ARG A 247 28.07 -7.07 7.41
C ARG A 247 28.03 -7.22 8.95
N GLY A 248 27.17 -6.48 9.62
CA GLY A 248 26.92 -6.66 11.06
C GLY A 248 26.33 -8.02 11.42
N GLY A 249 25.70 -8.70 10.47
CA GLY A 249 25.14 -10.04 10.65
C GLY A 249 23.87 -10.09 11.51
N ASP A 250 23.28 -8.95 11.84
CA ASP A 250 22.09 -8.88 12.70
C ASP A 250 20.79 -9.19 11.95
N ILE A 251 20.76 -9.02 10.61
CA ILE A 251 19.61 -9.27 9.76
C ILE A 251 19.96 -10.28 8.65
N GLU A 252 19.06 -11.23 8.46
CA GLU A 252 19.07 -12.16 7.32
C GLU A 252 18.30 -11.50 6.16
N TYR A 253 19.00 -11.04 5.12
CA TYR A 253 18.38 -10.46 3.94
C TYR A 253 17.94 -11.58 2.97
N LEU A 254 16.65 -11.64 2.68
CA LEU A 254 16.03 -12.68 1.86
C LEU A 254 15.85 -12.28 0.38
N GLY A 255 16.21 -11.04 0.02
CA GLY A 255 16.01 -10.55 -1.34
C GLY A 255 14.53 -10.32 -1.67
N ARG A 256 14.15 -10.54 -2.94
CA ARG A 256 12.76 -10.46 -3.43
C ARG A 256 12.14 -11.85 -3.50
N SER A 257 10.84 -11.93 -3.28
CA SER A 257 10.07 -13.17 -3.47
C SER A 257 8.69 -12.84 -4.04
N ASP A 258 8.21 -13.69 -4.93
CA ASP A 258 6.84 -13.66 -5.42
C ASP A 258 5.88 -14.44 -4.47
N ASP A 259 6.42 -15.29 -3.61
CA ASP A 259 5.66 -16.03 -2.59
C ASP A 259 5.87 -15.44 -1.19
N VAL A 260 5.29 -14.26 -0.98
CA VAL A 260 5.29 -13.60 0.34
C VAL A 260 4.58 -14.44 1.39
N ALA A 261 3.53 -15.19 1.01
CA ALA A 261 2.75 -16.01 1.94
C ALA A 261 3.61 -17.08 2.63
N ALA A 262 4.48 -17.77 1.89
CA ALA A 262 5.39 -18.76 2.47
C ALA A 262 6.34 -18.15 3.51
N HIS A 263 6.83 -16.93 3.29
CA HIS A 263 7.68 -16.23 4.26
C HIS A 263 6.89 -15.80 5.50
N LEU A 264 5.68 -15.29 5.32
CA LEU A 264 4.80 -14.92 6.43
C LEU A 264 4.46 -16.14 7.30
N HIS A 265 4.21 -17.30 6.70
CA HIS A 265 3.96 -18.52 7.46
C HIS A 265 5.14 -18.95 8.34
N ARG A 266 6.36 -18.77 7.86
CA ARG A 266 7.60 -19.11 8.59
C ARG A 266 7.98 -18.10 9.68
N ALA A 267 7.40 -16.93 9.68
CA ALA A 267 7.62 -15.92 10.72
C ALA A 267 6.76 -16.18 11.95
N ASP A 268 7.23 -15.74 13.12
CA ASP A 268 6.45 -15.72 14.36
C ASP A 268 5.79 -14.36 14.58
N CYS A 269 6.42 -13.28 14.12
CA CYS A 269 5.92 -11.92 14.22
C CYS A 269 6.34 -11.11 13.00
N VAL A 270 5.47 -10.22 12.51
CA VAL A 270 5.79 -9.32 11.41
C VAL A 270 5.98 -7.90 11.93
N VAL A 271 7.05 -7.26 11.45
CA VAL A 271 7.49 -5.94 11.90
C VAL A 271 7.50 -4.98 10.72
N LEU A 272 6.90 -3.80 10.87
CA LEU A 272 6.95 -2.74 9.84
C LEU A 272 7.04 -1.36 10.51
N PRO A 273 8.24 -0.79 10.71
CA PRO A 273 8.43 0.49 11.39
C PRO A 273 8.34 1.69 10.45
N SER A 274 7.39 1.70 9.51
CA SER A 274 7.23 2.75 8.51
C SER A 274 6.92 4.12 9.14
N TYR A 275 7.36 5.18 8.46
CA TYR A 275 7.12 6.56 8.91
C TYR A 275 5.72 7.07 8.53
N ARG A 276 5.10 6.52 7.50
CA ARG A 276 3.72 6.80 7.08
C ARG A 276 3.30 5.81 5.99
N GLU A 277 2.04 5.38 6.03
CA GLU A 277 1.43 4.50 5.01
C GLU A 277 0.03 4.98 4.63
N GLY A 278 -0.51 4.47 3.54
CA GLY A 278 -1.95 4.48 3.30
C GLY A 278 -2.64 3.47 4.23
N THR A 279 -2.50 2.20 3.89
CA THR A 279 -2.67 1.02 4.76
C THR A 279 -1.72 -0.05 4.21
N PRO A 280 -0.71 -0.49 4.97
CA PRO A 280 0.35 -1.34 4.44
C PRO A 280 -0.15 -2.75 4.19
N LYS A 281 -0.18 -3.17 2.92
CA LYS A 281 -0.68 -4.48 2.51
C LYS A 281 0.02 -5.64 3.23
N THR A 282 1.32 -5.50 3.47
CA THR A 282 2.11 -6.48 4.21
C THR A 282 1.55 -6.78 5.60
N LEU A 283 1.12 -5.73 6.34
CA LEU A 283 0.51 -5.93 7.66
C LEU A 283 -0.87 -6.58 7.56
N LEU A 284 -1.63 -6.28 6.49
CA LEU A 284 -2.91 -6.96 6.23
C LEU A 284 -2.69 -8.44 5.91
N GLU A 285 -1.72 -8.76 5.07
CA GLU A 285 -1.34 -10.14 4.72
C GLU A 285 -0.84 -10.91 5.95
N ALA A 286 0.00 -10.27 6.78
CA ALA A 286 0.48 -10.83 8.03
C ALA A 286 -0.66 -11.07 9.03
N ALA A 287 -1.60 -10.14 9.15
CA ALA A 287 -2.79 -10.29 9.97
C ALA A 287 -3.66 -11.45 9.47
N ALA A 288 -3.85 -11.55 8.14
CA ALA A 288 -4.65 -12.60 7.53
C ALA A 288 -4.09 -14.01 7.76
N VAL A 289 -2.76 -14.19 7.76
CA VAL A 289 -2.13 -15.46 8.14
C VAL A 289 -2.00 -15.66 9.67
N GLY A 290 -2.58 -14.75 10.47
CA GLY A 290 -2.64 -14.89 11.91
C GLY A 290 -1.33 -14.61 12.63
N LYS A 291 -0.55 -13.60 12.19
CA LYS A 291 0.70 -13.23 12.88
C LYS A 291 0.51 -12.02 13.79
N PRO A 292 1.12 -12.01 14.98
CA PRO A 292 1.31 -10.80 15.76
C PRO A 292 2.06 -9.74 14.97
N LEU A 293 1.74 -8.46 15.18
CA LEU A 293 2.30 -7.35 14.44
C LEU A 293 3.06 -6.39 15.37
N VAL A 294 4.17 -5.84 14.90
CA VAL A 294 4.83 -4.68 15.53
C VAL A 294 4.96 -3.59 14.46
N THR A 295 4.39 -2.42 14.73
CA THR A 295 4.44 -1.32 13.77
C THR A 295 4.44 0.03 14.47
N THR A 296 4.70 1.10 13.74
CA THR A 296 4.70 2.46 14.27
C THR A 296 3.30 3.01 14.49
N ASP A 297 3.14 3.88 15.51
CA ASP A 297 1.92 4.65 15.74
C ASP A 297 1.83 5.85 14.79
N VAL A 298 1.63 5.56 13.51
CA VAL A 298 1.48 6.55 12.43
C VAL A 298 0.26 6.22 11.57
N PRO A 299 -0.27 7.22 10.81
CA PRO A 299 -1.36 6.98 9.87
C PRO A 299 -1.09 5.80 8.93
N GLY A 300 -2.09 4.95 8.74
CA GLY A 300 -2.03 3.74 7.91
C GLY A 300 -1.49 2.51 8.65
N CYS A 301 -0.47 2.66 9.49
CA CYS A 301 0.07 1.55 10.29
C CYS A 301 -0.82 1.27 11.51
N ARG A 302 -1.18 2.30 12.30
CA ARG A 302 -1.98 2.16 13.53
C ARG A 302 -3.34 1.52 13.30
N GLU A 303 -3.91 1.65 12.12
CA GLU A 303 -5.21 1.05 11.80
C GLU A 303 -5.17 -0.48 11.74
N THR A 304 -3.97 -1.06 11.60
CA THR A 304 -3.75 -2.51 11.51
C THR A 304 -3.49 -3.17 12.86
N VAL A 305 -3.21 -2.37 13.91
CA VAL A 305 -2.87 -2.88 15.24
C VAL A 305 -3.78 -2.25 16.30
N VAL A 306 -4.39 -3.10 17.11
CA VAL A 306 -4.99 -2.75 18.39
C VAL A 306 -3.96 -3.10 19.46
N ASP A 307 -3.29 -2.09 20.01
CA ASP A 307 -2.14 -2.23 20.91
C ASP A 307 -2.41 -3.20 22.06
N GLY A 308 -1.50 -4.15 22.29
CA GLY A 308 -1.64 -5.22 23.28
C GLY A 308 -2.60 -6.35 22.90
N ARG A 309 -3.39 -6.25 21.81
CA ARG A 309 -4.38 -7.29 21.43
C ARG A 309 -3.93 -8.15 20.26
N ASN A 310 -3.48 -7.55 19.17
CA ASN A 310 -2.98 -8.28 18.00
C ASN A 310 -1.53 -7.89 17.66
N GLY A 311 -0.89 -7.10 18.50
CA GLY A 311 0.48 -6.64 18.32
C GLY A 311 0.78 -5.42 19.19
N PHE A 312 1.87 -4.73 18.86
CA PHE A 312 2.31 -3.56 19.60
C PHE A 312 2.61 -2.37 18.67
N LEU A 313 2.31 -1.18 19.17
CA LEU A 313 2.66 0.08 18.52
C LEU A 313 3.95 0.65 19.12
N CYS A 314 4.87 1.10 18.27
CA CYS A 314 6.11 1.76 18.66
C CYS A 314 6.17 3.20 18.16
N GLN A 315 7.08 3.99 18.72
CA GLN A 315 7.35 5.34 18.28
C GLN A 315 8.03 5.32 16.91
N VAL A 316 7.65 6.26 16.05
CA VAL A 316 8.29 6.44 14.74
C VAL A 316 9.73 6.95 14.92
N ARG A 317 10.65 6.43 14.10
CA ARG A 317 12.08 6.78 14.11
C ARG A 317 12.78 6.49 15.45
N SER A 318 12.39 5.39 16.10
CA SER A 318 13.03 4.91 17.31
C SER A 318 13.31 3.41 17.21
N GLY A 319 14.57 3.06 16.94
CA GLY A 319 15.02 1.66 16.95
C GLY A 319 15.00 1.06 18.37
N GLU A 320 15.22 1.89 19.38
CA GLU A 320 15.17 1.47 20.79
C GLU A 320 13.74 1.06 21.20
N ASP A 321 12.73 1.90 20.89
CA ASP A 321 11.34 1.57 21.24
C ASP A 321 10.83 0.39 20.39
N LEU A 322 11.22 0.32 19.11
CA LEU A 322 10.95 -0.84 18.27
C LEU A 322 11.52 -2.13 18.88
N ALA A 323 12.79 -2.10 19.34
CA ALA A 323 13.42 -3.22 20.01
C ALA A 323 12.68 -3.59 21.30
N ALA A 324 12.26 -2.61 22.11
CA ALA A 324 11.47 -2.86 23.32
C ALA A 324 10.16 -3.60 23.03
N LYS A 325 9.44 -3.21 21.94
CA LYS A 325 8.21 -3.90 21.50
C LYS A 325 8.49 -5.31 20.97
N MET A 326 9.56 -5.49 20.21
CA MET A 326 9.99 -6.82 19.75
C MET A 326 10.35 -7.73 20.95
N LEU A 327 11.07 -7.23 21.94
CA LEU A 327 11.39 -7.96 23.16
C LEU A 327 10.13 -8.29 24.00
N GLN A 328 9.12 -7.40 23.97
CA GLN A 328 7.83 -7.66 24.60
C GLN A 328 7.13 -8.86 23.95
N VAL A 329 7.14 -8.96 22.61
CA VAL A 329 6.62 -10.13 21.88
C VAL A 329 7.36 -11.41 22.27
N LEU A 330 8.70 -11.38 22.37
CA LEU A 330 9.51 -12.54 22.76
C LEU A 330 9.17 -13.10 24.15
N ARG A 331 8.71 -12.25 25.06
CA ARG A 331 8.34 -12.63 26.44
C ARG A 331 6.94 -13.20 26.57
N LEU A 332 6.13 -13.13 25.52
CA LEU A 332 4.78 -13.70 25.54
C LEU A 332 4.82 -15.23 25.67
N SER A 333 3.84 -15.77 26.38
CA SER A 333 3.59 -17.21 26.35
C SER A 333 3.09 -17.67 24.98
N ASP A 334 3.18 -18.95 24.67
CA ASP A 334 2.65 -19.50 23.43
C ASP A 334 1.12 -19.29 23.31
N ALA A 335 0.41 -19.30 24.44
CA ALA A 335 -1.03 -19.01 24.49
C ALA A 335 -1.33 -17.57 24.12
N ASP A 336 -0.58 -16.60 24.66
CA ASP A 336 -0.75 -15.17 24.35
C ASP A 336 -0.36 -14.85 22.91
N LEU A 337 0.74 -15.42 22.43
CA LEU A 337 1.20 -15.25 21.05
C LEU A 337 0.17 -15.78 20.04
N ARG A 338 -0.41 -16.97 20.34
CA ARG A 338 -1.53 -17.54 19.57
C ARG A 338 -2.75 -16.65 19.62
N GLY A 339 -3.12 -16.15 20.81
CA GLY A 339 -4.25 -15.23 20.98
C GLY A 339 -4.08 -13.94 20.17
N MET A 340 -2.88 -13.35 20.15
CA MET A 340 -2.58 -12.21 19.30
C MET A 340 -2.75 -12.52 17.81
N GLY A 341 -2.26 -13.68 17.36
CA GLY A 341 -2.44 -14.13 15.97
C GLY A 341 -3.92 -14.32 15.60
N GLN A 342 -4.73 -14.89 16.48
CA GLN A 342 -6.19 -15.01 16.29
C GLN A 342 -6.87 -13.66 16.19
N ASN A 343 -6.48 -12.70 17.02
CA ASN A 343 -6.99 -11.33 16.95
C ASN A 343 -6.57 -10.62 15.64
N SER A 344 -5.35 -10.84 15.14
CA SER A 344 -4.91 -10.36 13.83
C SER A 344 -5.80 -10.93 12.72
N ARG A 345 -6.04 -12.23 12.72
CA ARG A 345 -6.93 -12.91 11.75
C ARG A 345 -8.34 -12.34 11.79
N TYR A 346 -8.90 -12.18 12.98
CA TYR A 346 -10.23 -11.60 13.16
C TYR A 346 -10.33 -10.19 12.55
N LEU A 347 -9.31 -9.34 12.78
CA LEU A 347 -9.28 -8.00 12.17
C LEU A 347 -9.17 -8.07 10.65
N ALA A 348 -8.37 -9.00 10.10
CA ALA A 348 -8.26 -9.19 8.66
C ALA A 348 -9.62 -9.55 8.05
N GLU A 349 -10.36 -10.49 8.64
CA GLU A 349 -11.67 -10.94 8.16
C GLU A 349 -12.78 -9.90 8.31
N THR A 350 -12.79 -9.17 9.44
CA THR A 350 -13.92 -8.28 9.75
C THR A 350 -13.75 -6.85 9.26
N LYS A 351 -12.49 -6.40 9.12
CA LYS A 351 -12.19 -5.00 8.77
C LYS A 351 -11.44 -4.86 7.45
N PHE A 352 -10.56 -5.82 7.11
CA PHE A 352 -9.61 -5.68 6.01
C PHE A 352 -9.83 -6.67 4.86
N ASP A 353 -10.89 -7.48 4.90
CA ASP A 353 -11.22 -8.38 3.80
C ASP A 353 -11.41 -7.58 2.49
N GLU A 354 -10.81 -8.07 1.40
CA GLU A 354 -10.86 -7.36 0.11
C GLU A 354 -12.28 -7.26 -0.44
N GLN A 355 -13.22 -8.15 -0.06
CA GLN A 355 -14.61 -8.06 -0.49
C GLN A 355 -15.28 -6.77 -0.04
N LEU A 356 -14.91 -6.24 1.14
CA LEU A 356 -15.39 -4.94 1.62
C LEU A 356 -14.96 -3.81 0.69
N VAL A 357 -13.74 -3.88 0.17
CA VAL A 357 -13.20 -2.90 -0.78
C VAL A 357 -13.84 -3.05 -2.15
N LEU A 358 -13.93 -4.28 -2.66
CA LEU A 358 -14.53 -4.60 -3.95
C LEU A 358 -15.98 -4.13 -4.03
N ASN A 359 -16.78 -4.41 -3.00
CA ASN A 359 -18.18 -3.99 -2.93
C ASN A 359 -18.33 -2.46 -2.97
N GLN A 360 -17.43 -1.71 -2.30
CA GLN A 360 -17.45 -0.25 -2.34
C GLN A 360 -17.12 0.29 -3.75
N TYR A 361 -16.17 -0.32 -4.47
CA TYR A 361 -15.86 0.07 -5.85
C TYR A 361 -17.01 -0.26 -6.80
N LEU A 362 -17.58 -1.46 -6.72
CA LEU A 362 -18.73 -1.86 -7.55
C LEU A 362 -19.92 -0.92 -7.31
N ALA A 363 -20.22 -0.59 -6.06
CA ALA A 363 -21.28 0.36 -5.72
C ALA A 363 -20.99 1.78 -6.29
N ALA A 364 -19.73 2.25 -6.21
CA ALA A 364 -19.37 3.55 -6.75
C ALA A 364 -19.44 3.60 -8.28
N VAL A 365 -19.03 2.53 -8.97
CA VAL A 365 -19.15 2.40 -10.44
C VAL A 365 -20.62 2.37 -10.85
N ALA A 366 -21.46 1.59 -10.16
CA ALA A 366 -22.91 1.54 -10.43
C ALA A 366 -23.62 2.88 -10.17
N ALA A 367 -23.17 3.66 -9.19
CA ALA A 367 -23.74 4.98 -8.89
C ALA A 367 -23.46 6.01 -10.00
N VAL A 368 -22.30 5.90 -10.66
CA VAL A 368 -21.95 6.77 -11.82
C VAL A 368 -22.83 6.46 -13.04
N GLN A 369 -23.24 5.23 -13.22
CA GLN A 369 -24.10 4.83 -14.36
C GLN A 369 -25.51 5.43 -14.29
N ARG A 370 -25.97 5.79 -13.09
CA ARG A 370 -27.33 6.31 -12.86
C ARG A 370 -27.44 7.84 -12.97
N GLN A 371 -26.31 8.54 -13.15
CA GLN A 371 -26.24 10.00 -13.36
C GLN A 371 -26.14 10.37 -14.84
#